data_02e61813114e8671faef08254efda2e7
#
_entry.id   02e61813114e8671faef08254efda2e7
#
_cell.length_a   1.000
_cell.length_b   1.000
_cell.length_c   1.000
_cell.angle_alpha   90.00
_cell.angle_beta   90.00
_cell.angle_gamma   90.00
#
_symmetry.space_group_name_H-M   'P 1'
#
loop_
_entity.id
_entity.type
_entity.pdbx_description
1 polymer ?
#
loop_
_entity_poly.entity_id
_entity_poly.type
_entity_poly.pdbx_seq_one_letter_code
_entity_poly.pdbx_strand_id
1 'polypeptide(L)'
;MKKVVYLLACSCLVAGVLVSCGTQKKTNASKGQSTVILSYSKSLKAPEDQSLNLPVDKDGYITIFDGKTFKGWRGYGKDRVPSKWTIEDGCIKFNGTGGGEAQDGDGGDLLFAHKFKNFELELEWKVAKGSNSGIMYLVQEVTSKDKDGNDVLEPLYYSALEYQILDNENHPDARLGRNGNRQSASLYDMIPAVPQNSKPYGQWNKAKILVYKGTVVHGQNDKNVLEFHLWTKQWTEML
;
A
#
# COMPACT_ATOMS: atom_id res chain seq x y z
N MET A 1 11.49 18.22 -7.05
CA MET A 1 10.39 17.32 -6.63
C MET A 1 9.78 16.77 -7.90
N LYS A 2 9.69 15.46 -8.04
CA LYS A 2 8.99 14.87 -9.19
C LYS A 2 7.54 14.66 -8.81
N LYS A 3 6.63 15.08 -9.65
CA LYS A 3 5.18 14.92 -9.47
C LYS A 3 4.72 13.70 -10.27
N VAL A 4 3.88 12.88 -9.69
CA VAL A 4 3.46 11.57 -10.26
C VAL A 4 1.93 11.50 -10.22
N VAL A 5 1.28 11.19 -11.34
CA VAL A 5 -0.18 11.32 -11.49
C VAL A 5 -0.87 10.07 -12.02
N TYR A 6 -2.05 9.90 -11.44
CA TYR A 6 -3.26 9.14 -11.79
C TYR A 6 -3.17 7.62 -11.87
N LEU A 7 -3.70 7.03 -10.84
CA LEU A 7 -4.15 5.65 -10.82
C LEU A 7 -5.61 5.61 -10.39
N LEU A 8 -6.51 5.04 -11.18
CA LEU A 8 -7.84 4.70 -10.75
C LEU A 8 -7.85 3.24 -10.27
N ALA A 9 -7.99 3.00 -8.98
CA ALA A 9 -8.11 1.65 -8.41
C ALA A 9 -9.55 1.38 -7.97
N CYS A 10 -10.12 0.27 -8.46
CA CYS A 10 -11.44 -0.20 -8.06
C CYS A 10 -11.29 -1.62 -7.50
N SER A 11 -11.59 -1.84 -6.23
CA SER A 11 -11.60 -3.16 -5.61
C SER A 11 -13.00 -3.57 -5.18
N CYS A 12 -13.38 -4.83 -5.51
CA CYS A 12 -14.61 -5.44 -5.04
C CYS A 12 -14.27 -6.60 -4.09
N LEU A 13 -14.70 -6.54 -2.84
CA LEU A 13 -14.59 -7.63 -1.87
C LEU A 13 -15.96 -7.98 -1.28
N VAL A 14 -16.27 -9.26 -1.26
CA VAL A 14 -17.39 -9.81 -0.49
C VAL A 14 -16.79 -10.56 0.70
N ALA A 15 -17.09 -10.12 1.91
CA ALA A 15 -16.58 -10.71 3.14
C ALA A 15 -17.48 -11.85 3.63
N GLY A 16 -16.89 -13.00 3.88
CA GLY A 16 -17.49 -14.07 4.69
C GLY A 16 -16.75 -14.16 6.04
N VAL A 17 -17.45 -13.97 7.14
CA VAL A 17 -16.89 -14.08 8.49
C VAL A 17 -16.93 -15.53 8.95
N LEU A 18 -15.78 -16.10 9.32
CA LEU A 18 -15.72 -17.27 10.19
C LEU A 18 -14.92 -16.94 11.45
N VAL A 19 -15.61 -16.91 12.57
CA VAL A 19 -15.02 -16.80 13.91
C VAL A 19 -14.54 -18.18 14.33
N SER A 20 -13.24 -18.37 14.54
CA SER A 20 -12.68 -19.52 15.22
C SER A 20 -12.12 -19.11 16.58
N CYS A 21 -12.76 -19.59 17.62
CA CYS A 21 -12.32 -19.42 18.99
C CYS A 21 -11.34 -20.54 19.34
N GLY A 22 -10.04 -20.22 19.43
CA GLY A 22 -8.98 -21.14 19.82
C GLY A 22 -8.33 -20.72 21.14
N THR A 23 -8.51 -21.52 22.18
CA THR A 23 -7.91 -21.36 23.50
C THR A 23 -6.38 -21.53 23.44
N GLN A 24 -5.61 -20.49 23.74
CA GLN A 24 -4.13 -20.59 23.82
C GLN A 24 -3.69 -21.03 25.24
N LYS A 25 -2.98 -22.15 25.27
CA LYS A 25 -2.15 -22.55 26.43
C LYS A 25 -0.88 -21.70 26.46
N LYS A 26 -0.64 -21.04 27.59
CA LYS A 26 0.64 -20.35 27.86
C LYS A 26 1.77 -21.38 28.02
N THR A 27 2.74 -21.33 27.12
CA THR A 27 4.05 -21.94 27.32
C THR A 27 5.09 -20.83 27.48
N ASN A 28 5.80 -20.83 28.60
CA ASN A 28 6.94 -19.95 28.83
C ASN A 28 8.09 -20.41 27.91
N ALA A 29 8.42 -19.61 26.92
CA ALA A 29 9.64 -19.76 26.12
C ALA A 29 10.58 -18.58 26.39
N SER A 30 11.82 -18.91 26.66
CA SER A 30 12.94 -17.99 26.93
C SER A 30 13.13 -16.99 25.80
N LYS A 31 13.39 -15.72 26.19
CA LYS A 31 13.77 -14.62 25.28
C LYS A 31 15.14 -14.91 24.63
N GLY A 32 15.12 -15.51 23.44
CA GLY A 32 16.19 -15.38 22.49
C GLY A 32 15.87 -14.18 21.61
N GLN A 33 16.64 -13.09 21.72
CA GLN A 33 16.59 -12.02 20.75
C GLN A 33 17.06 -12.58 19.40
N SER A 34 16.12 -12.88 18.52
CA SER A 34 16.41 -13.14 17.11
C SER A 34 16.77 -11.82 16.46
N THR A 35 18.04 -11.60 16.19
CA THR A 35 18.49 -10.47 15.38
C THR A 35 18.12 -10.79 13.94
N VAL A 36 17.01 -10.26 13.46
CA VAL A 36 16.65 -10.35 12.05
C VAL A 36 17.62 -9.48 11.27
N ILE A 37 18.56 -10.09 10.56
CA ILE A 37 19.44 -9.39 9.63
C ILE A 37 18.68 -9.22 8.34
N LEU A 38 18.08 -8.04 8.15
CA LEU A 38 17.47 -7.66 6.90
C LEU A 38 18.56 -7.43 5.86
N SER A 39 18.65 -8.28 4.87
CA SER A 39 19.49 -8.05 3.69
C SER A 39 18.62 -7.54 2.54
N TYR A 40 19.07 -6.46 1.88
CA TYR A 40 18.40 -6.02 0.66
C TYR A 40 18.56 -7.09 -0.41
N SER A 41 17.45 -7.57 -0.99
CA SER A 41 17.53 -8.42 -2.16
C SER A 41 18.27 -7.68 -3.28
N LYS A 42 19.11 -8.38 -4.02
CA LYS A 42 19.54 -7.89 -5.34
C LYS A 42 18.25 -7.59 -6.10
N SER A 43 18.06 -6.31 -6.46
CA SER A 43 16.86 -5.88 -7.16
C SER A 43 16.56 -6.87 -8.27
N LEU A 44 15.37 -7.48 -8.22
CA LEU A 44 14.82 -8.14 -9.37
C LEU A 44 14.98 -7.13 -10.50
N LYS A 45 15.66 -7.52 -11.58
CA LYS A 45 15.88 -6.60 -12.71
C LYS A 45 14.52 -6.05 -13.09
N ALA A 46 14.38 -4.75 -12.94
CA ALA A 46 13.23 -4.07 -13.46
C ALA A 46 13.10 -4.47 -14.94
N PRO A 47 11.91 -4.76 -15.45
CA PRO A 47 11.74 -4.99 -16.88
C PRO A 47 12.42 -3.87 -17.64
N GLU A 48 13.12 -4.20 -18.75
CA GLU A 48 13.98 -3.28 -19.52
C GLU A 48 13.26 -2.00 -20.01
N ASP A 49 11.95 -1.96 -19.87
CA ASP A 49 11.04 -0.91 -20.36
C ASP A 49 10.77 0.23 -19.35
N GLN A 50 11.52 0.30 -18.26
CA GLN A 50 11.33 1.27 -17.17
C GLN A 50 12.17 2.54 -17.31
N SER A 51 12.44 2.99 -18.51
CA SER A 51 12.98 4.32 -18.67
C SER A 51 11.94 5.36 -18.23
N LEU A 52 12.32 6.28 -17.34
CA LEU A 52 11.52 7.44 -16.94
C LEU A 52 11.30 8.46 -18.06
N ASN A 53 11.43 8.09 -19.31
CA ASN A 53 11.01 8.88 -20.46
C ASN A 53 9.48 8.86 -20.60
N LEU A 54 8.78 9.06 -19.47
CA LEU A 54 7.36 9.25 -19.45
C LEU A 54 7.05 10.73 -19.65
N PRO A 55 5.95 11.05 -20.36
CA PRO A 55 5.55 12.42 -20.58
C PRO A 55 5.38 13.15 -19.25
N VAL A 56 5.87 14.37 -19.19
CA VAL A 56 5.65 15.28 -18.08
C VAL A 56 4.56 16.26 -18.51
N ASP A 57 3.51 16.37 -17.71
CA ASP A 57 2.42 17.31 -17.99
C ASP A 57 2.83 18.76 -17.68
N LYS A 58 1.92 19.72 -17.97
CA LYS A 58 2.13 21.15 -17.72
C LYS A 58 2.38 21.50 -16.24
N ASP A 59 1.90 20.67 -15.33
CA ASP A 59 2.00 20.87 -13.87
C ASP A 59 3.23 20.13 -13.28
N GLY A 60 4.01 19.45 -14.13
CA GLY A 60 5.23 18.74 -13.78
C GLY A 60 5.00 17.32 -13.28
N TYR A 61 3.82 16.74 -13.49
CA TYR A 61 3.52 15.37 -13.15
C TYR A 61 3.94 14.39 -14.24
N ILE A 62 4.38 13.22 -13.84
CA ILE A 62 4.64 12.07 -14.70
C ILE A 62 3.44 11.13 -14.61
N THR A 63 2.82 10.83 -15.75
CA THR A 63 1.75 9.84 -15.82
C THR A 63 2.34 8.44 -15.71
N ILE A 64 2.09 7.74 -14.60
CA ILE A 64 2.57 6.37 -14.35
C ILE A 64 1.57 5.29 -14.77
N PHE A 65 0.38 5.66 -15.18
CA PHE A 65 -0.63 4.77 -15.73
C PHE A 65 -1.37 5.46 -16.88
N ASP A 66 -1.39 4.82 -18.03
CA ASP A 66 -1.93 5.37 -19.29
C ASP A 66 -3.42 5.04 -19.51
N GLY A 67 -4.07 4.35 -18.57
CA GLY A 67 -5.44 3.87 -18.67
C GLY A 67 -5.63 2.64 -19.58
N LYS A 68 -4.55 2.10 -20.16
CA LYS A 68 -4.64 1.04 -21.19
C LYS A 68 -3.68 -0.12 -20.97
N THR A 69 -2.52 0.13 -20.36
CA THR A 69 -1.47 -0.87 -20.21
C THR A 69 -0.87 -0.88 -18.81
N PHE A 70 -0.31 -2.00 -18.41
CA PHE A 70 0.50 -2.12 -17.21
C PHE A 70 1.99 -1.80 -17.47
N LYS A 71 2.30 -0.98 -18.46
CA LYS A 71 3.68 -0.61 -18.75
C LYS A 71 4.36 0.02 -17.52
N GLY A 72 5.49 -0.53 -17.09
CA GLY A 72 6.20 -0.10 -15.89
C GLY A 72 5.65 -0.67 -14.57
N TRP A 73 4.62 -1.52 -14.61
CA TRP A 73 4.02 -2.16 -13.44
C TRP A 73 4.36 -3.64 -13.36
N ARG A 74 4.48 -4.15 -12.15
CA ARG A 74 4.63 -5.58 -11.84
C ARG A 74 4.08 -5.92 -10.46
N GLY A 75 3.98 -7.19 -10.14
CA GLY A 75 3.71 -7.63 -8.78
C GLY A 75 4.93 -7.44 -7.85
N TYR A 76 4.69 -7.27 -6.57
CA TYR A 76 5.73 -7.32 -5.55
C TYR A 76 6.39 -8.71 -5.55
N GLY A 77 7.72 -8.74 -5.62
CA GLY A 77 8.47 -10.00 -5.74
C GLY A 77 8.28 -10.77 -7.06
N LYS A 78 7.63 -10.16 -8.06
CA LYS A 78 7.34 -10.80 -9.36
C LYS A 78 7.90 -9.96 -10.51
N ASP A 79 8.10 -10.62 -11.65
CA ASP A 79 8.54 -10.00 -12.90
C ASP A 79 7.37 -9.63 -13.84
N ARG A 80 6.14 -9.96 -13.45
CA ARG A 80 4.91 -9.73 -14.20
C ARG A 80 3.80 -9.17 -13.31
N VAL A 81 2.77 -8.66 -13.94
CA VAL A 81 1.54 -8.28 -13.23
C VAL A 81 0.74 -9.55 -12.91
N PRO A 82 0.29 -9.72 -11.65
CA PRO A 82 -0.58 -10.83 -11.26
C PRO A 82 -1.94 -10.74 -11.97
N SER A 83 -2.52 -11.89 -12.32
CA SER A 83 -3.73 -11.94 -13.17
C SER A 83 -5.01 -11.42 -12.50
N LYS A 84 -5.03 -11.28 -11.17
CA LYS A 84 -6.15 -10.64 -10.47
C LYS A 84 -6.20 -9.13 -10.66
N TRP A 85 -5.13 -8.52 -11.16
CA TRP A 85 -5.10 -7.11 -11.55
C TRP A 85 -5.47 -6.98 -13.01
N THR A 86 -6.53 -6.26 -13.30
CA THR A 86 -7.03 -6.00 -14.66
C THR A 86 -7.13 -4.51 -14.93
N ILE A 87 -7.31 -4.15 -16.19
CA ILE A 87 -7.64 -2.78 -16.60
C ILE A 87 -9.06 -2.80 -17.14
N GLU A 88 -9.95 -2.06 -16.50
CA GLU A 88 -11.35 -1.93 -16.89
C GLU A 88 -11.73 -0.45 -16.88
N ASP A 89 -12.38 0.03 -17.93
CA ASP A 89 -12.82 1.43 -18.07
C ASP A 89 -11.71 2.46 -17.79
N GLY A 90 -10.47 2.16 -18.20
CA GLY A 90 -9.33 3.03 -17.97
C GLY A 90 -8.80 3.02 -16.53
N CYS A 91 -9.24 2.06 -15.71
CA CYS A 91 -8.85 1.96 -14.31
C CYS A 91 -8.09 0.66 -14.04
N ILE A 92 -7.12 0.70 -13.16
CA ILE A 92 -6.56 -0.53 -12.56
C ILE A 92 -7.57 -1.06 -11.56
N LYS A 93 -7.95 -2.32 -11.73
CA LYS A 93 -8.93 -3.01 -10.88
C LYS A 93 -8.34 -4.28 -10.32
N PHE A 94 -8.53 -4.49 -9.02
CA PHE A 94 -8.26 -5.77 -8.37
C PHE A 94 -9.52 -6.62 -8.29
N ASN A 95 -9.45 -7.84 -8.83
CA ASN A 95 -10.55 -8.80 -8.82
C ASN A 95 -10.40 -9.77 -7.62
N GLY A 96 -10.72 -9.27 -6.43
CA GLY A 96 -10.71 -10.05 -5.20
C GLY A 96 -11.95 -10.92 -5.07
N THR A 97 -12.01 -12.04 -5.80
CA THR A 97 -13.05 -13.05 -5.61
C THR A 97 -12.52 -14.14 -4.69
N GLY A 98 -13.16 -14.36 -3.54
CA GLY A 98 -12.88 -15.53 -2.73
C GLY A 98 -12.48 -15.34 -1.28
N GLY A 99 -12.79 -14.23 -0.64
CA GLY A 99 -12.79 -14.12 0.84
C GLY A 99 -11.43 -14.23 1.53
N GLY A 100 -10.36 -13.82 0.88
CA GLY A 100 -9.02 -13.70 1.44
C GLY A 100 -8.41 -12.34 1.17
N GLU A 101 -7.30 -12.03 1.81
CA GLU A 101 -6.47 -10.89 1.45
C GLU A 101 -5.91 -11.03 0.02
N ALA A 102 -5.42 -9.94 -0.56
CA ALA A 102 -4.89 -9.89 -1.93
C ALA A 102 -3.81 -10.93 -2.28
N GLN A 103 -3.29 -11.64 -1.29
CA GLN A 103 -2.27 -12.68 -1.40
C GLN A 103 -2.79 -14.00 -1.96
N ASP A 104 -4.12 -14.19 -2.06
CA ASP A 104 -4.73 -15.45 -2.47
C ASP A 104 -4.58 -15.70 -3.97
N GLY A 105 -4.15 -16.90 -4.33
CA GLY A 105 -3.93 -17.34 -5.72
C GLY A 105 -2.90 -16.48 -6.47
N ASP A 106 -3.21 -16.04 -7.69
CA ASP A 106 -2.37 -15.13 -8.48
C ASP A 106 -2.75 -13.66 -8.23
N GLY A 107 -2.86 -13.32 -6.97
CA GLY A 107 -3.04 -11.96 -6.46
C GLY A 107 -1.70 -11.33 -6.03
N GLY A 108 -1.73 -10.69 -4.87
CA GLY A 108 -0.60 -9.97 -4.29
C GLY A 108 -0.58 -8.50 -4.68
N ASP A 109 0.43 -7.80 -4.20
CA ASP A 109 0.52 -6.37 -4.34
C ASP A 109 1.03 -5.97 -5.72
N LEU A 110 0.44 -4.91 -6.27
CA LEU A 110 0.86 -4.30 -7.53
C LEU A 110 1.75 -3.10 -7.26
N LEU A 111 2.89 -2.99 -7.91
CA LEU A 111 3.79 -1.85 -7.77
C LEU A 111 4.19 -1.25 -9.12
N PHE A 112 4.42 0.05 -9.13
CA PHE A 112 5.12 0.72 -10.21
C PHE A 112 6.62 0.53 -9.99
N ALA A 113 7.27 -0.16 -10.93
CA ALA A 113 8.62 -0.69 -10.76
C ALA A 113 9.72 0.36 -10.91
N HIS A 114 9.51 1.56 -10.35
CA HIS A 114 10.48 2.63 -10.30
C HIS A 114 10.51 3.26 -8.89
N LYS A 115 11.71 3.58 -8.41
CA LYS A 115 11.91 4.14 -7.06
C LYS A 115 11.98 5.66 -7.09
N PHE A 116 11.19 6.30 -6.26
CA PHE A 116 11.19 7.73 -6.03
C PHE A 116 11.64 8.01 -4.59
N LYS A 117 12.52 8.97 -4.40
CA LYS A 117 12.99 9.39 -3.07
C LYS A 117 12.17 10.57 -2.52
N ASN A 118 11.94 11.58 -3.36
CA ASN A 118 11.09 12.72 -3.06
C ASN A 118 10.07 12.82 -4.18
N PHE A 119 8.80 12.78 -3.82
CA PHE A 119 7.71 12.75 -4.80
C PHE A 119 6.43 13.32 -4.23
N GLU A 120 5.54 13.69 -5.11
CA GLU A 120 4.12 13.88 -4.85
C GLU A 120 3.39 12.87 -5.73
N LEU A 121 2.58 12.02 -5.12
CA LEU A 121 1.70 11.07 -5.78
C LEU A 121 0.28 11.55 -5.64
N GLU A 122 -0.43 11.64 -6.75
CA GLU A 122 -1.88 11.85 -6.77
C GLU A 122 -2.55 10.70 -7.53
N LEU A 123 -3.65 10.21 -6.99
CA LEU A 123 -4.49 9.22 -7.64
C LEU A 123 -5.93 9.30 -7.14
N GLU A 124 -6.85 8.73 -7.91
CA GLU A 124 -8.22 8.52 -7.47
C GLU A 124 -8.46 7.04 -7.18
N TRP A 125 -9.27 6.77 -6.16
CA TRP A 125 -9.62 5.42 -5.77
C TRP A 125 -11.11 5.28 -5.45
N LYS A 126 -11.61 4.06 -5.65
CA LYS A 126 -12.99 3.69 -5.34
C LYS A 126 -13.00 2.25 -4.86
N VAL A 127 -13.73 2.00 -3.79
CA VAL A 127 -13.87 0.67 -3.19
C VAL A 127 -15.31 0.17 -3.27
N ALA A 128 -15.47 -1.16 -3.28
CA ALA A 128 -16.78 -1.79 -3.08
C ALA A 128 -17.12 -1.81 -1.59
N LYS A 129 -18.37 -2.17 -1.28
CA LYS A 129 -18.86 -2.28 0.10
C LYS A 129 -18.02 -3.27 0.90
N GLY A 130 -17.55 -2.83 2.06
CA GLY A 130 -16.74 -3.64 2.96
C GLY A 130 -15.33 -3.97 2.46
N SER A 131 -14.80 -3.20 1.49
CA SER A 131 -13.46 -3.42 0.97
C SER A 131 -12.37 -2.75 1.80
N ASN A 132 -11.20 -3.37 1.80
CA ASN A 132 -9.95 -2.89 2.38
C ASN A 132 -8.85 -2.94 1.31
N SER A 133 -8.00 -1.94 1.28
CA SER A 133 -6.83 -1.80 0.41
C SER A 133 -5.86 -0.78 1.01
N GLY A 134 -4.75 -0.51 0.36
CA GLY A 134 -3.78 0.49 0.79
C GLY A 134 -2.91 0.98 -0.36
N ILE A 135 -2.36 2.19 -0.21
CA ILE A 135 -1.29 2.68 -1.07
C ILE A 135 0.00 2.58 -0.28
N MET A 136 0.80 1.59 -0.65
CA MET A 136 2.08 1.37 0.00
C MET A 136 3.15 2.21 -0.68
N TYR A 137 3.96 2.92 0.11
CA TYR A 137 5.02 3.78 -0.41
C TYR A 137 6.32 3.64 0.38
N LEU A 138 7.44 4.07 -0.21
CA LEU A 138 8.81 3.84 0.26
C LEU A 138 9.16 2.34 0.38
N VAL A 139 8.46 1.52 -0.37
CA VAL A 139 8.60 0.05 -0.38
C VAL A 139 10.01 -0.38 -0.78
N GLN A 140 10.51 -1.37 -0.07
CA GLN A 140 11.71 -2.13 -0.44
C GLN A 140 11.35 -3.61 -0.55
N GLU A 141 11.89 -4.31 -1.55
CA GLU A 141 11.84 -5.76 -1.59
C GLU A 141 12.95 -6.30 -0.67
N VAL A 142 12.58 -6.63 0.55
CA VAL A 142 13.50 -7.08 1.61
C VAL A 142 13.44 -8.58 1.72
N THR A 143 14.59 -9.24 1.85
CA THR A 143 14.66 -10.68 2.11
C THR A 143 15.22 -10.96 3.49
N SER A 144 14.75 -12.01 4.11
CA SER A 144 15.33 -12.63 5.30
C SER A 144 15.82 -14.06 5.00
N LYS A 145 16.50 -14.70 5.94
CA LYS A 145 16.85 -16.11 5.84
C LYS A 145 15.80 -16.95 6.57
N ASP A 146 15.30 -17.98 5.89
CA ASP A 146 14.50 -19.01 6.54
C ASP A 146 15.37 -19.94 7.43
N LYS A 147 14.73 -20.89 8.09
CA LYS A 147 15.41 -21.88 8.96
C LYS A 147 16.44 -22.75 8.22
N ASP A 148 16.31 -22.86 6.90
CA ASP A 148 17.18 -23.68 6.05
C ASP A 148 18.26 -22.82 5.36
N GLY A 149 18.30 -21.50 5.64
CA GLY A 149 19.27 -20.55 5.11
C GLY A 149 18.95 -19.99 3.73
N ASN A 150 17.76 -20.26 3.20
CA ASN A 150 17.32 -19.72 1.90
C ASN A 150 16.84 -18.29 2.04
N ASP A 151 16.99 -17.48 0.98
CA ASP A 151 16.41 -16.14 0.92
C ASP A 151 14.90 -16.23 0.69
N VAL A 152 14.14 -15.63 1.60
CA VAL A 152 12.69 -15.51 1.52
C VAL A 152 12.32 -14.05 1.44
N LEU A 153 11.51 -13.67 0.45
CA LEU A 153 11.01 -12.32 0.34
C LEU A 153 10.03 -12.04 1.48
N GLU A 154 10.30 -10.98 2.24
CA GLU A 154 9.43 -10.55 3.32
C GLU A 154 8.17 -9.89 2.80
N PRO A 155 7.05 -9.96 3.53
CA PRO A 155 5.85 -9.22 3.20
C PRO A 155 6.14 -7.72 3.06
N LEU A 156 5.48 -7.10 2.11
CA LEU A 156 5.68 -5.70 1.73
C LEU A 156 5.56 -4.72 2.92
N TYR A 157 4.69 -5.00 3.90
CA TYR A 157 4.49 -4.16 5.09
C TYR A 157 5.69 -4.13 6.06
N TYR A 158 6.70 -5.00 5.91
CA TYR A 158 7.93 -4.92 6.70
C TYR A 158 8.77 -3.69 6.37
N SER A 159 8.61 -3.11 5.20
CA SER A 159 9.44 -1.99 4.74
C SER A 159 8.64 -0.77 4.30
N ALA A 160 7.34 -0.93 4.10
CA ALA A 160 6.48 0.10 3.53
C ALA A 160 5.76 0.93 4.60
N LEU A 161 5.38 2.14 4.21
CA LEU A 161 4.36 2.93 4.90
C LEU A 161 3.06 2.80 4.13
N GLU A 162 1.95 2.75 4.83
CA GLU A 162 0.65 2.57 4.22
C GLU A 162 -0.27 3.78 4.39
N TYR A 163 -0.70 4.35 3.28
CA TYR A 163 -1.87 5.22 3.22
C TYR A 163 -3.10 4.31 3.10
N GLN A 164 -3.91 4.23 4.17
CA GLN A 164 -5.06 3.33 4.21
C GLN A 164 -6.13 3.69 3.19
N ILE A 165 -6.69 2.68 2.53
CA ILE A 165 -7.88 2.77 1.68
C ILE A 165 -8.93 1.81 2.22
N LEU A 166 -10.06 2.35 2.71
CA LEU A 166 -11.05 1.55 3.42
C LEU A 166 -12.48 2.05 3.16
N ASP A 167 -13.42 1.13 3.11
CA ASP A 167 -14.82 1.46 3.37
C ASP A 167 -15.02 1.65 4.88
N ASN A 168 -14.87 2.89 5.35
CA ASN A 168 -14.91 3.22 6.77
C ASN A 168 -16.23 2.85 7.46
N GLU A 169 -17.32 2.78 6.71
CA GLU A 169 -18.66 2.49 7.27
C GLU A 169 -18.89 0.99 7.49
N ASN A 170 -18.43 0.16 6.54
CA ASN A 170 -18.82 -1.24 6.48
C ASN A 170 -17.67 -2.22 6.80
N HIS A 171 -16.41 -1.81 6.65
CA HIS A 171 -15.30 -2.70 7.00
C HIS A 171 -15.02 -2.69 8.51
N PRO A 172 -14.89 -3.87 9.17
CA PRO A 172 -14.68 -3.96 10.62
C PRO A 172 -13.40 -3.28 11.10
N ASP A 173 -12.35 -3.27 10.29
CA ASP A 173 -11.05 -2.68 10.64
C ASP A 173 -11.12 -1.17 10.95
N ALA A 174 -12.09 -0.45 10.38
CA ALA A 174 -12.33 0.96 10.68
C ALA A 174 -12.60 1.26 12.16
N ARG A 175 -13.03 0.24 12.92
CA ARG A 175 -13.38 0.32 14.36
C ARG A 175 -12.28 -0.24 15.27
N LEU A 176 -11.24 -0.80 14.67
CA LEU A 176 -10.07 -1.31 15.36
C LEU A 176 -9.01 -0.21 15.50
N GLY A 177 -7.90 -0.52 16.17
CA GLY A 177 -6.83 0.44 16.40
C GLY A 177 -7.18 1.52 17.42
N ARG A 178 -6.62 2.72 17.26
CA ARG A 178 -6.79 3.84 18.20
C ARG A 178 -7.18 5.11 17.45
N ASN A 179 -8.20 5.80 17.93
CA ASN A 179 -8.63 7.11 17.42
C ASN A 179 -8.89 7.14 15.90
N GLY A 180 -9.27 6.01 15.29
CA GLY A 180 -9.53 5.91 13.85
C GLY A 180 -8.27 5.80 12.99
N ASN A 181 -7.12 5.42 13.56
CA ASN A 181 -5.85 5.27 12.83
C ASN A 181 -5.83 4.10 11.81
N ARG A 182 -6.94 3.37 11.67
CA ARG A 182 -7.16 2.37 10.60
C ARG A 182 -8.21 2.80 9.58
N GLN A 183 -8.68 4.03 9.65
CA GLN A 183 -9.58 4.60 8.66
C GLN A 183 -8.80 5.15 7.45
N SER A 184 -9.52 5.38 6.33
CA SER A 184 -8.95 5.90 5.09
C SER A 184 -8.05 7.11 5.30
N ALA A 185 -6.97 7.19 4.55
CA ALA A 185 -5.92 8.22 4.57
C ALA A 185 -5.05 8.26 5.83
N SER A 186 -5.34 7.46 6.85
CA SER A 186 -4.43 7.30 8.00
C SER A 186 -3.09 6.72 7.56
N LEU A 187 -2.03 7.01 8.30
CA LEU A 187 -0.87 6.13 8.32
C LEU A 187 -1.30 4.90 9.12
N TYR A 188 -1.55 3.79 8.42
CA TYR A 188 -2.23 2.62 8.95
C TYR A 188 -1.65 2.16 10.29
N ASP A 189 -2.58 1.99 11.25
CA ASP A 189 -2.34 1.58 12.64
C ASP A 189 -1.39 2.48 13.46
N MET A 190 -0.96 3.61 12.89
CA MET A 190 -0.01 4.54 13.54
C MET A 190 -0.65 5.91 13.80
N ILE A 191 -1.01 6.67 12.76
CA ILE A 191 -1.48 8.04 12.89
C ILE A 191 -2.83 8.22 12.16
N PRO A 192 -3.88 8.69 12.86
CA PRO A 192 -5.18 8.89 12.24
C PRO A 192 -5.20 10.08 11.29
N ALA A 193 -5.98 9.97 10.20
CA ALA A 193 -6.30 11.09 9.32
C ALA A 193 -7.37 11.99 9.97
N VAL A 194 -7.08 13.30 10.09
CA VAL A 194 -7.98 14.30 10.68
C VAL A 194 -7.99 15.57 9.83
N PRO A 195 -9.15 16.06 9.37
CA PRO A 195 -10.46 15.44 9.52
C PRO A 195 -10.62 14.20 8.63
N GLN A 196 -11.43 13.24 9.07
CA GLN A 196 -11.85 12.15 8.20
C GLN A 196 -12.88 12.67 7.19
N ASN A 197 -12.59 12.55 5.89
CA ASN A 197 -13.42 13.09 4.82
C ASN A 197 -13.56 12.14 3.62
N SER A 198 -13.37 10.82 3.84
CA SER A 198 -13.62 9.83 2.79
C SER A 198 -15.09 9.82 2.37
N LYS A 199 -15.32 9.65 1.08
CA LYS A 199 -16.65 9.39 0.56
C LYS A 199 -16.99 7.91 0.73
N PRO A 200 -18.28 7.54 0.85
CA PRO A 200 -18.72 6.16 0.96
C PRO A 200 -18.26 5.27 -0.20
N TYR A 201 -18.35 3.95 -0.01
CA TYR A 201 -18.09 2.98 -1.07
C TYR A 201 -18.86 3.31 -2.35
N GLY A 202 -18.32 2.92 -3.49
CA GLY A 202 -18.90 3.22 -4.81
C GLY A 202 -18.65 4.64 -5.31
N GLN A 203 -18.07 5.52 -4.49
CA GLN A 203 -17.72 6.89 -4.87
C GLN A 203 -16.21 7.06 -5.01
N TRP A 204 -15.80 7.91 -5.95
CA TRP A 204 -14.40 8.26 -6.16
C TRP A 204 -13.88 9.19 -5.08
N ASN A 205 -12.76 8.82 -4.50
CA ASN A 205 -11.96 9.61 -3.58
C ASN A 205 -10.64 9.95 -4.24
N LYS A 206 -10.07 11.10 -3.89
CA LYS A 206 -8.72 11.50 -4.28
C LYS A 206 -7.76 11.22 -3.13
N ALA A 207 -6.62 10.61 -3.42
CA ALA A 207 -5.50 10.49 -2.52
C ALA A 207 -4.32 11.33 -3.01
N LYS A 208 -3.63 11.93 -2.07
CA LYS A 208 -2.36 12.62 -2.29
C LYS A 208 -1.35 12.16 -1.25
N ILE A 209 -0.16 11.82 -1.68
CA ILE A 209 0.96 11.50 -0.80
C ILE A 209 2.15 12.36 -1.22
N LEU A 210 2.56 13.26 -0.34
CA LEU A 210 3.79 14.04 -0.50
C LEU A 210 4.88 13.42 0.37
N VAL A 211 6.03 13.13 -0.21
CA VAL A 211 7.25 12.75 0.50
C VAL A 211 8.36 13.70 0.09
N TYR A 212 8.86 14.49 1.02
CA TYR A 212 9.93 15.45 0.74
C TYR A 212 10.88 15.61 1.92
N LYS A 213 12.11 15.14 1.75
CA LYS A 213 13.19 15.27 2.78
C LYS A 213 12.76 14.80 4.17
N GLY A 214 12.01 13.69 4.23
CA GLY A 214 11.51 13.11 5.47
C GLY A 214 10.17 13.67 5.95
N THR A 215 9.69 14.78 5.44
CA THR A 215 8.30 15.21 5.65
C THR A 215 7.37 14.39 4.78
N VAL A 216 6.33 13.86 5.38
CA VAL A 216 5.26 13.12 4.70
C VAL A 216 3.92 13.79 4.99
N VAL A 217 3.13 14.01 3.94
CA VAL A 217 1.77 14.54 4.06
C VAL A 217 0.81 13.61 3.32
N HIS A 218 -0.27 13.22 4.00
CA HIS A 218 -1.40 12.58 3.34
C HIS A 218 -2.49 13.62 3.08
N GLY A 219 -2.97 13.63 1.85
CA GLY A 219 -4.16 14.39 1.45
C GLY A 219 -5.29 13.45 1.05
N GLN A 220 -6.52 13.84 1.37
CA GLN A 220 -7.73 13.15 0.94
C GLN A 220 -8.80 14.16 0.54
N ASN A 221 -9.36 13.99 -0.66
CA ASN A 221 -10.44 14.85 -1.18
C ASN A 221 -10.09 16.35 -1.03
N ASP A 222 -8.94 16.72 -1.59
CA ASP A 222 -8.41 18.10 -1.65
C ASP A 222 -8.08 18.74 -0.28
N LYS A 223 -7.96 17.96 0.79
CA LYS A 223 -7.52 18.43 2.11
C LYS A 223 -6.31 17.63 2.60
N ASN A 224 -5.33 18.30 3.16
CA ASN A 224 -4.29 17.61 3.95
C ASN A 224 -4.94 17.15 5.26
N VAL A 225 -4.79 15.86 5.56
CA VAL A 225 -5.44 15.22 6.71
C VAL A 225 -4.46 14.63 7.70
N LEU A 226 -3.17 14.57 7.33
CA LEU A 226 -2.11 14.01 8.15
C LEU A 226 -0.76 14.56 7.69
N GLU A 227 0.10 14.91 8.64
CA GLU A 227 1.52 15.25 8.40
C GLU A 227 2.38 14.61 9.50
N PHE A 228 3.53 14.07 9.11
CA PHE A 228 4.53 13.55 10.04
C PHE A 228 5.95 13.66 9.46
N HIS A 229 6.94 13.43 10.31
CA HIS A 229 8.34 13.57 9.94
C HIS A 229 9.11 12.30 10.26
N LEU A 230 9.61 11.64 9.21
CA LEU A 230 10.46 10.46 9.30
C LEU A 230 11.79 10.79 10.00
N TRP A 231 12.37 9.80 10.66
CA TRP A 231 13.70 9.85 11.26
C TRP A 231 13.84 10.86 12.39
N THR A 232 12.75 11.35 12.94
CA THR A 232 12.72 12.17 14.16
C THR A 232 12.64 11.27 15.40
N LYS A 233 12.90 11.83 16.58
CA LYS A 233 12.70 11.13 17.85
C LYS A 233 11.26 10.64 17.99
N GLN A 234 10.30 11.50 17.67
CA GLN A 234 8.87 11.16 17.71
C GLN A 234 8.54 9.99 16.78
N TRP A 235 9.13 9.96 15.59
CA TRP A 235 8.98 8.83 14.66
C TRP A 235 9.49 7.53 15.28
N THR A 236 10.69 7.56 15.87
CA THR A 236 11.30 6.37 16.49
C THR A 236 10.50 5.86 17.69
N GLU A 237 9.83 6.75 18.42
CA GLU A 237 8.98 6.38 19.56
C GLU A 237 7.63 5.77 19.15
N MET A 238 7.23 5.90 17.89
CA MET A 238 6.01 5.28 17.34
C MET A 238 6.25 3.86 16.79
N LEU A 239 7.50 3.54 16.41
CA LEU A 239 7.90 2.22 15.91
C LEU A 239 8.13 1.24 17.05
#